data_abd961c002b62a1777c4ba47878dcbac
#
_entry.id   abd961c002b62a1777c4ba47878dcbac
#
_cell.length_a   1.000
_cell.length_b   1.000
_cell.length_c   1.000
_cell.angle_alpha   90.00
_cell.angle_beta   90.00
_cell.angle_gamma   90.00
#
_symmetry.space_group_name_H-M   'P 1'
#
loop_
_entity.id
_entity.type
_entity.pdbx_description
1 polymer ?
#
loop_
_entity_poly.entity_id
_entity_poly.type
_entity_poly.pdbx_seq_one_letter_code
_entity_poly.pdbx_strand_id
1 'polypeptide(L)'
;MDVIARLANLPGALPGACAQGLIWGIMAIGVYLTYRILDVADLTVDGSFGTGGAVCVMCLLSGQNVWVSLFMALLAGLLAGFVTGILHTFMGIPAILAGILTQLSLYSINLKIMGKANQAINVDKYSLLISLRWVKEFALHNPIIMVIIVTAVLIGILYWFFGT
;
A
#
# COMPACT_ATOMS: atom_id res chain seq x y z
N MET A 1 -32.19 6.46 18.11
CA MET A 1 -31.49 5.53 19.01
C MET A 1 -30.20 4.96 18.42
N ASP A 2 -29.95 5.07 17.10
CA ASP A 2 -28.80 4.41 16.45
C ASP A 2 -27.45 5.17 16.57
N VAL A 3 -27.47 6.48 16.84
CA VAL A 3 -26.24 7.28 16.92
C VAL A 3 -25.46 6.98 18.20
N ILE A 4 -26.17 6.83 19.31
CA ILE A 4 -25.55 6.52 20.62
C ILE A 4 -24.95 5.11 20.62
N ALA A 5 -25.63 4.12 20.01
CA ALA A 5 -25.12 2.77 19.83
C ALA A 5 -23.88 2.72 18.92
N ARG A 6 -23.84 3.55 17.87
CA ARG A 6 -22.65 3.68 17.00
C ARG A 6 -21.48 4.35 17.71
N LEU A 7 -21.74 5.36 18.55
CA LEU A 7 -20.72 6.00 19.38
C LEU A 7 -20.15 5.05 20.45
N ALA A 8 -20.98 4.18 21.03
CA ALA A 8 -20.52 3.16 21.97
C ALA A 8 -19.58 2.10 21.36
N ASN A 9 -19.67 1.87 20.04
CA ASN A 9 -18.79 0.96 19.30
C ASN A 9 -17.49 1.60 18.79
N LEU A 10 -17.31 2.92 18.95
CA LEU A 10 -16.10 3.64 18.54
C LEU A 10 -14.80 3.05 19.13
N PRO A 11 -14.72 2.70 20.43
CA PRO A 11 -13.51 2.12 20.98
C PRO A 11 -13.08 0.81 20.30
N GLY A 12 -14.05 0.00 19.85
CA GLY A 12 -13.79 -1.23 19.12
C GLY A 12 -13.29 -1.02 17.69
N ALA A 13 -13.63 0.11 17.05
CA ALA A 13 -13.20 0.44 15.70
C ALA A 13 -11.83 1.16 15.66
N LEU A 14 -11.41 1.77 16.77
CA LEU A 14 -10.13 2.50 16.88
C LEU A 14 -8.91 1.68 16.46
N PRO A 15 -8.73 0.42 16.90
CA PRO A 15 -7.59 -0.38 16.49
C PRO A 15 -7.48 -0.57 14.98
N GLY A 16 -8.60 -0.88 14.32
CA GLY A 16 -8.62 -1.03 12.86
C GLY A 16 -8.31 0.28 12.12
N ALA A 17 -8.86 1.39 12.60
CA ALA A 17 -8.59 2.72 12.04
C ALA A 17 -7.12 3.12 12.19
N CYS A 18 -6.50 2.84 13.34
CA CYS A 18 -5.07 3.09 13.57
C CYS A 18 -4.20 2.24 12.63
N ALA A 19 -4.50 0.95 12.47
CA ALA A 19 -3.77 0.07 11.57
C ALA A 19 -3.85 0.59 10.11
N GLN A 20 -5.04 0.97 9.68
CA GLN A 20 -5.23 1.54 8.35
C GLN A 20 -4.51 2.88 8.19
N GLY A 21 -4.56 3.76 9.20
CA GLY A 21 -3.83 5.02 9.22
C GLY A 21 -2.32 4.85 9.10
N LEU A 22 -1.73 3.82 9.72
CA LEU A 22 -0.31 3.50 9.60
C LEU A 22 0.06 3.04 8.19
N ILE A 23 -0.78 2.24 7.53
CA ILE A 23 -0.57 1.81 6.14
C ILE A 23 -0.56 3.02 5.20
N TRP A 24 -1.52 3.94 5.35
CA TRP A 24 -1.54 5.21 4.62
C TRP A 24 -0.35 6.10 4.99
N GLY A 25 0.13 6.02 6.23
CA GLY A 25 1.35 6.70 6.69
C GLY A 25 2.60 6.27 5.91
N ILE A 26 2.73 4.97 5.60
CA ILE A 26 3.83 4.45 4.78
C ILE A 26 3.79 5.06 3.37
N MET A 27 2.60 5.15 2.78
CA MET A 27 2.41 5.81 1.49
C MET A 27 2.77 7.30 1.56
N ALA A 28 2.36 8.01 2.61
CA ALA A 28 2.70 9.41 2.82
C ALA A 28 4.21 9.65 2.95
N ILE A 29 4.95 8.72 3.58
CA ILE A 29 6.42 8.75 3.62
C ILE A 29 7.00 8.65 2.20
N GLY A 30 6.45 7.80 1.34
CA GLY A 30 6.85 7.70 -0.07
C GLY A 30 6.70 9.04 -0.80
N VAL A 31 5.56 9.71 -0.66
CA VAL A 31 5.31 11.04 -1.23
C VAL A 31 6.28 12.08 -0.67
N TYR A 32 6.53 12.05 0.64
CA TYR A 32 7.48 12.97 1.28
C TYR A 32 8.90 12.79 0.73
N LEU A 33 9.33 11.56 0.48
CA LEU A 33 10.65 11.27 -0.08
C LEU A 33 10.80 11.81 -1.51
N THR A 34 9.80 11.59 -2.36
CA THR A 34 9.84 12.13 -3.72
C THR A 34 9.86 13.65 -3.72
N TYR A 35 9.03 14.28 -2.87
CA TYR A 35 9.04 15.73 -2.71
C TYR A 35 10.38 16.27 -2.19
N ARG A 36 10.97 15.61 -1.19
CA ARG A 36 12.23 16.06 -0.57
C ARG A 36 13.45 15.89 -1.47
N ILE A 37 13.47 14.84 -2.29
CA ILE A 37 14.62 14.48 -3.14
C ILE A 37 14.49 15.05 -4.55
N LEU A 38 13.29 14.94 -5.14
CA LEU A 38 13.05 15.32 -6.53
C LEU A 38 12.46 16.72 -6.67
N ASP A 39 12.11 17.36 -5.55
CA ASP A 39 11.40 18.66 -5.50
C ASP A 39 10.08 18.67 -6.30
N VAL A 40 9.48 17.49 -6.46
CA VAL A 40 8.24 17.28 -7.19
C VAL A 40 7.31 16.38 -6.41
N ALA A 41 6.05 16.80 -6.25
CA ALA A 41 5.02 15.94 -5.67
C ALA A 41 4.64 14.84 -6.66
N ASP A 42 5.01 13.60 -6.35
CA ASP A 42 4.60 12.43 -7.14
C ASP A 42 3.18 12.01 -6.76
N LEU A 43 2.24 12.29 -7.63
CA LEU A 43 0.83 11.91 -7.46
C LEU A 43 0.53 10.50 -7.98
N THR A 44 1.53 9.77 -8.50
CA THR A 44 1.38 8.39 -8.97
C THR A 44 1.30 7.40 -7.82
N VAL A 45 1.77 7.78 -6.63
CA VAL A 45 1.96 6.88 -5.48
C VAL A 45 0.67 6.14 -5.11
N ASP A 46 -0.47 6.81 -5.11
CA ASP A 46 -1.78 6.19 -4.82
C ASP A 46 -2.14 5.14 -5.89
N GLY A 47 -1.97 5.47 -7.17
CA GLY A 47 -2.22 4.54 -8.28
C GLY A 47 -1.28 3.34 -8.27
N SER A 48 0.02 3.55 -8.05
CA SER A 48 1.03 2.48 -8.03
C SER A 48 0.86 1.56 -6.84
N PHE A 49 0.50 2.12 -5.66
CA PHE A 49 0.16 1.33 -4.47
C PHE A 49 -1.07 0.45 -4.71
N GLY A 50 -2.13 1.03 -5.29
CA GLY A 50 -3.33 0.29 -5.68
C GLY A 50 -3.05 -0.81 -6.70
N THR A 51 -2.16 -0.56 -7.67
CA THR A 51 -1.75 -1.56 -8.68
C THR A 51 -0.96 -2.70 -8.05
N GLY A 52 -0.02 -2.39 -7.17
CA GLY A 52 0.70 -3.40 -6.39
C GLY A 52 -0.25 -4.28 -5.59
N GLY A 53 -1.22 -3.68 -4.90
CA GLY A 53 -2.27 -4.39 -4.16
C GLY A 53 -3.13 -5.27 -5.06
N ALA A 54 -3.60 -4.76 -6.19
CA ALA A 54 -4.42 -5.51 -7.16
C ALA A 54 -3.68 -6.74 -7.70
N VAL A 55 -2.42 -6.60 -8.09
CA VAL A 55 -1.58 -7.69 -8.59
C VAL A 55 -1.33 -8.72 -7.49
N CYS A 56 -0.99 -8.27 -6.27
CA CYS A 56 -0.78 -9.16 -5.13
C CYS A 56 -2.01 -10.02 -4.84
N VAL A 57 -3.19 -9.39 -4.78
CA VAL A 57 -4.47 -10.05 -4.53
C VAL A 57 -4.77 -11.09 -5.59
N MET A 58 -4.61 -10.75 -6.86
CA MET A 58 -4.90 -11.66 -7.97
C MET A 58 -3.92 -12.84 -8.02
N CYS A 59 -2.63 -12.62 -7.73
CA CYS A 59 -1.65 -13.70 -7.60
C CYS A 59 -1.99 -14.65 -6.45
N LEU A 60 -2.41 -14.14 -5.30
CA LEU A 60 -2.85 -14.96 -4.17
C LEU A 60 -4.10 -15.77 -4.51
N LEU A 61 -5.09 -15.18 -5.17
CA LEU A 61 -6.30 -15.89 -5.61
C LEU A 61 -6.00 -16.96 -6.65
N SER A 62 -4.95 -16.80 -7.46
CA SER A 62 -4.45 -17.80 -8.41
C SER A 62 -3.67 -18.92 -7.72
N GLY A 63 -3.53 -18.91 -6.40
CA GLY A 63 -2.86 -19.97 -5.63
C GLY A 63 -1.34 -19.83 -5.57
N GLN A 64 -0.78 -18.67 -5.94
CA GLN A 64 0.66 -18.43 -5.84
C GLN A 64 1.09 -18.23 -4.39
N ASN A 65 2.37 -18.50 -4.11
CA ASN A 65 2.97 -18.23 -2.82
C ASN A 65 2.96 -16.73 -2.49
N VAL A 66 2.80 -16.40 -1.20
CA VAL A 66 2.78 -15.00 -0.71
C VAL A 66 4.03 -14.24 -1.14
N TRP A 67 5.21 -14.86 -1.09
CA TRP A 67 6.47 -14.25 -1.50
C TRP A 67 6.52 -13.90 -2.99
N VAL A 68 6.01 -14.79 -3.83
CA VAL A 68 5.89 -14.56 -5.27
C VAL A 68 4.91 -13.42 -5.54
N SER A 69 3.77 -13.41 -4.84
CA SER A 69 2.76 -12.36 -4.97
C SER A 69 3.29 -11.00 -4.56
N LEU A 70 4.09 -10.92 -3.49
CA LEU A 70 4.76 -9.68 -3.07
C LEU A 70 5.80 -9.20 -4.09
N PHE A 71 6.58 -10.12 -4.64
CA PHE A 71 7.56 -9.79 -5.67
C PHE A 71 6.88 -9.26 -6.95
N MET A 72 5.78 -9.88 -7.37
CA MET A 72 4.99 -9.40 -8.51
C MET A 72 4.35 -8.04 -8.25
N ALA A 73 3.88 -7.80 -7.03
CA ALA A 73 3.37 -6.49 -6.60
C ALA A 73 4.44 -5.40 -6.65
N LEU A 74 5.65 -5.72 -6.20
CA LEU A 74 6.80 -4.81 -6.28
C LEU A 74 7.11 -4.45 -7.73
N LEU A 75 7.18 -5.45 -8.62
CA LEU A 75 7.41 -5.22 -10.06
C LEU A 75 6.31 -4.38 -10.69
N ALA A 76 5.06 -4.62 -10.33
CA ALA A 76 3.93 -3.83 -10.85
C ALA A 76 4.02 -2.36 -10.40
N GLY A 77 4.37 -2.10 -9.13
CA GLY A 77 4.61 -0.74 -8.63
C GLY A 77 5.79 -0.05 -9.32
N LEU A 78 6.90 -0.76 -9.53
CA LEU A 78 8.07 -0.25 -10.26
C LEU A 78 7.73 0.12 -11.70
N LEU A 79 6.96 -0.73 -12.41
CA LEU A 79 6.52 -0.45 -13.77
C LEU A 79 5.61 0.77 -13.83
N ALA A 80 4.73 0.94 -12.86
CA ALA A 80 3.87 2.12 -12.77
C ALA A 80 4.69 3.41 -12.62
N GLY A 81 5.67 3.43 -11.70
CA GLY A 81 6.58 4.56 -11.52
C GLY A 81 7.47 4.80 -12.75
N PHE A 82 7.93 3.74 -13.41
CA PHE A 82 8.72 3.83 -14.64
C PHE A 82 7.94 4.51 -15.77
N VAL A 83 6.66 4.20 -15.94
CA VAL A 83 5.80 4.87 -16.92
C VAL A 83 5.69 6.36 -16.63
N THR A 84 5.48 6.76 -15.38
CA THR A 84 5.45 8.18 -14.99
C THR A 84 6.78 8.85 -15.29
N GLY A 85 7.89 8.18 -14.99
CA GLY A 85 9.24 8.67 -15.30
C GLY A 85 9.46 8.92 -16.80
N ILE A 86 8.99 8.00 -17.65
CA ILE A 86 9.04 8.17 -19.11
C ILE A 86 8.22 9.37 -19.55
N LEU A 87 6.99 9.51 -19.09
CA LEU A 87 6.12 10.63 -19.43
C LEU A 87 6.75 11.98 -19.05
N HIS A 88 7.39 12.04 -17.90
CA HIS A 88 8.04 13.25 -17.44
C HIS A 88 9.35 13.52 -18.20
N THR A 89 10.23 12.52 -18.31
CA THR A 89 11.61 12.71 -18.81
C THR A 89 11.70 12.74 -20.31
N PHE A 90 11.02 11.82 -21.01
CA PHE A 90 11.08 11.72 -22.46
C PHE A 90 10.04 12.58 -23.18
N MET A 91 8.84 12.67 -22.64
CA MET A 91 7.76 13.43 -23.26
C MET A 91 7.71 14.88 -22.81
N GLY A 92 8.51 15.27 -21.80
CA GLY A 92 8.56 16.63 -21.27
C GLY A 92 7.28 17.08 -20.58
N ILE A 93 6.42 16.14 -20.16
CA ILE A 93 5.17 16.44 -19.46
C ILE A 93 5.52 16.90 -18.03
N PRO A 94 4.92 17.99 -17.52
CA PRO A 94 5.10 18.39 -16.12
C PRO A 94 4.84 17.22 -15.17
N ALA A 95 5.70 17.01 -14.17
CA ALA A 95 5.68 15.81 -13.33
C ALA A 95 4.32 15.59 -12.62
N ILE A 96 3.69 16.67 -12.16
CA ILE A 96 2.35 16.62 -11.55
C ILE A 96 1.33 16.07 -12.56
N LEU A 97 1.37 16.55 -13.81
CA LEU A 97 0.44 16.11 -14.84
C LEU A 97 0.72 14.66 -15.26
N ALA A 98 2.00 14.27 -15.38
CA ALA A 98 2.40 12.90 -15.66
C ALA A 98 1.89 11.93 -14.57
N GLY A 99 2.01 12.32 -13.30
CA GLY A 99 1.49 11.57 -12.16
C GLY A 99 -0.03 11.38 -12.22
N ILE A 100 -0.79 12.44 -12.48
CA ILE A 100 -2.25 12.37 -12.60
C ILE A 100 -2.67 11.46 -13.76
N LEU A 101 -2.03 11.60 -14.93
CA LEU A 101 -2.34 10.77 -16.09
C LEU A 101 -2.09 9.29 -15.81
N THR A 102 -0.96 8.97 -15.19
CA THR A 102 -0.62 7.59 -14.79
C THR A 102 -1.61 7.07 -13.77
N GLN A 103 -1.95 7.84 -12.74
CA GLN A 103 -2.90 7.43 -11.70
C GLN A 103 -4.28 7.10 -12.29
N LEU A 104 -4.82 7.94 -13.18
CA LEU A 104 -6.11 7.68 -13.83
C LEU A 104 -6.06 6.44 -14.72
N SER A 105 -4.96 6.23 -15.44
CA SER A 105 -4.75 5.04 -16.26
C SER A 105 -4.66 3.78 -15.39
N LEU A 106 -3.93 3.84 -14.29
CA LEU A 106 -3.77 2.73 -13.35
C LEU A 106 -5.10 2.36 -12.67
N TYR A 107 -5.96 3.34 -12.38
CA TYR A 107 -7.29 3.06 -11.86
C TYR A 107 -8.09 2.13 -12.79
N SER A 108 -8.10 2.44 -14.09
CA SER A 108 -8.79 1.63 -15.10
C SER A 108 -8.14 0.25 -15.26
N ILE A 109 -6.82 0.18 -15.23
CA ILE A 109 -6.05 -1.06 -15.29
C ILE A 109 -6.34 -1.94 -14.08
N ASN A 110 -6.37 -1.36 -12.87
CA ASN A 110 -6.65 -2.08 -11.63
C ASN A 110 -8.05 -2.70 -11.64
N LEU A 111 -9.06 -1.96 -12.11
CA LEU A 111 -10.42 -2.50 -12.28
C LEU A 111 -10.44 -3.68 -13.25
N LYS A 112 -9.66 -3.62 -14.32
CA LYS A 112 -9.56 -4.71 -15.30
C LYS A 112 -8.84 -5.93 -14.73
N ILE A 113 -7.75 -5.73 -13.98
CA ILE A 113 -7.00 -6.80 -13.31
C ILE A 113 -7.88 -7.51 -12.27
N MET A 114 -8.58 -6.76 -11.43
CA MET A 114 -9.41 -7.32 -10.36
C MET A 114 -10.76 -7.82 -10.85
N GLY A 115 -11.24 -7.37 -12.02
CA GLY A 115 -12.57 -7.68 -12.54
C GLY A 115 -13.74 -7.12 -11.72
N LYS A 116 -13.47 -6.54 -10.56
CA LYS A 116 -14.43 -5.96 -9.61
C LYS A 116 -13.80 -4.77 -8.90
N ALA A 117 -14.62 -3.83 -8.45
CA ALA A 117 -14.14 -2.68 -7.67
C ALA A 117 -13.55 -3.09 -6.30
N ASN A 118 -14.10 -4.14 -5.69
CA ASN A 118 -13.66 -4.69 -4.41
C ASN A 118 -13.50 -6.20 -4.51
N GLN A 119 -12.32 -6.71 -4.15
CA GLN A 119 -12.04 -8.13 -4.11
C GLN A 119 -11.86 -8.57 -2.66
N ALA A 120 -12.77 -9.42 -2.19
CA ALA A 120 -12.66 -10.02 -0.86
C ALA A 120 -11.65 -11.16 -0.88
N ILE A 121 -10.73 -11.16 0.08
CA ILE A 121 -9.79 -12.26 0.33
C ILE A 121 -10.13 -12.87 1.68
N ASN A 122 -10.23 -14.19 1.73
CA ASN A 122 -10.32 -14.90 3.00
C ASN A 122 -8.90 -14.99 3.61
N VAL A 123 -8.65 -14.19 4.63
CA VAL A 123 -7.36 -14.05 5.32
C VAL A 123 -6.91 -15.37 5.95
N ASP A 124 -7.85 -16.23 6.36
CA ASP A 124 -7.53 -17.51 7.02
C ASP A 124 -6.98 -18.56 6.06
N LYS A 125 -7.22 -18.39 4.76
CA LYS A 125 -6.78 -19.33 3.72
C LYS A 125 -5.32 -19.15 3.31
N TYR A 126 -4.77 -17.95 3.53
CA TYR A 126 -3.41 -17.58 3.11
C TYR A 126 -2.55 -17.28 4.33
N SER A 127 -1.31 -17.78 4.33
CA SER A 127 -0.29 -17.39 5.31
C SER A 127 0.22 -15.99 4.99
N LEU A 128 -0.59 -14.97 5.25
CA LEU A 128 -0.19 -13.57 5.11
C LEU A 128 0.90 -13.25 6.13
N LEU A 129 1.78 -12.31 5.79
CA LEU A 129 2.87 -11.86 6.68
C LEU A 129 2.38 -11.44 8.07
N ILE A 130 1.17 -10.89 8.16
CA ILE A 130 0.52 -10.46 9.41
C ILE A 130 -0.21 -11.60 10.11
N SER A 131 -0.64 -12.63 9.37
CA SER A 131 -1.29 -13.83 9.91
C SER A 131 -0.36 -15.01 10.10
N LEU A 132 0.95 -14.82 9.94
CA LEU A 132 1.93 -15.83 10.29
C LEU A 132 1.61 -16.34 11.70
N ARG A 133 1.39 -17.63 11.83
CA ARG A 133 1.00 -18.31 13.09
C ARG A 133 1.96 -17.95 14.22
N TRP A 134 3.21 -17.69 13.89
CA TRP A 134 4.27 -17.22 14.78
C TRP A 134 4.00 -15.82 15.34
N VAL A 135 3.41 -14.94 14.55
CA VAL A 135 3.07 -13.58 14.95
C VAL A 135 1.79 -13.55 15.78
N LYS A 136 0.87 -14.50 15.55
CA LYS A 136 -0.32 -14.69 16.38
C LYS A 136 0.02 -15.11 17.82
N GLU A 137 1.07 -15.89 18.01
CA GLU A 137 1.55 -16.27 19.35
C GLU A 137 2.35 -15.17 20.03
N PHE A 138 3.11 -14.36 19.29
CA PHE A 138 3.97 -13.31 19.82
C PHE A 138 3.28 -11.95 19.97
N ALA A 139 2.37 -11.60 19.06
CA ALA A 139 1.63 -10.35 19.09
C ALA A 139 0.23 -10.59 19.66
N LEU A 140 0.13 -10.73 20.99
CA LEU A 140 -1.13 -10.63 21.74
C LEU A 140 -2.30 -10.08 20.91
N HIS A 141 -2.99 -10.89 20.14
CA HIS A 141 -4.30 -10.62 19.51
C HIS A 141 -4.47 -9.34 18.66
N ASN A 142 -3.43 -8.48 18.49
CA ASN A 142 -3.57 -7.19 17.81
C ASN A 142 -2.66 -7.08 16.58
N PRO A 143 -3.22 -7.09 15.34
CA PRO A 143 -2.47 -6.83 14.10
C PRO A 143 -1.80 -5.45 14.07
N ILE A 144 -2.22 -4.52 14.94
CA ILE A 144 -1.66 -3.18 15.10
C ILE A 144 -0.18 -3.22 15.46
N ILE A 145 0.22 -4.10 16.37
CA ILE A 145 1.62 -4.19 16.86
C ILE A 145 2.55 -4.49 15.68
N MET A 146 2.14 -5.40 14.78
CA MET A 146 2.94 -5.69 13.58
C MET A 146 3.05 -4.52 12.63
N VAL A 147 1.95 -3.82 12.39
CA VAL A 147 1.97 -2.64 11.52
C VAL A 147 2.86 -1.54 12.13
N ILE A 148 2.81 -1.35 13.44
CA ILE A 148 3.69 -0.41 14.14
C ILE A 148 5.16 -0.83 13.99
N ILE A 149 5.50 -2.11 14.18
CA ILE A 149 6.86 -2.61 14.04
C ILE A 149 7.37 -2.40 12.62
N VAL A 150 6.57 -2.77 11.60
CA VAL A 150 6.94 -2.59 10.19
C VAL A 150 7.15 -1.12 9.86
N THR A 151 6.26 -0.24 10.34
CA THR A 151 6.39 1.21 10.14
C THR A 151 7.63 1.77 10.84
N ALA A 152 7.90 1.35 12.07
CA ALA A 152 9.07 1.77 12.83
C ALA A 152 10.39 1.30 12.16
N VAL A 153 10.44 0.06 11.67
CA VAL A 153 11.59 -0.48 10.93
C VAL A 153 11.81 0.32 9.65
N LEU A 154 10.74 0.62 8.90
CA LEU A 154 10.82 1.38 7.66
C LEU A 154 11.32 2.80 7.93
N ILE A 155 10.81 3.49 8.95
CA ILE A 155 11.29 4.81 9.37
C ILE A 155 12.75 4.73 9.80
N GLY A 156 13.15 3.70 10.55
CA GLY A 156 14.53 3.48 10.99
C GLY A 156 15.49 3.30 9.81
N ILE A 157 15.12 2.50 8.81
CA ILE A 157 15.91 2.31 7.58
C ILE A 157 16.06 3.62 6.83
N LEU A 158 14.97 4.38 6.68
CA LEU A 158 14.99 5.67 5.99
C LEU A 158 15.85 6.69 6.74
N TYR A 159 15.71 6.75 8.06
CA TYR A 159 16.52 7.62 8.90
C TYR A 159 18.03 7.29 8.78
N TRP A 160 18.36 6.00 8.79
CA TRP A 160 19.76 5.57 8.59
C TRP A 160 20.28 5.92 7.19
N PHE A 161 19.46 5.71 6.16
CA PHE A 161 19.83 5.97 4.77
C PHE A 161 20.00 7.46 4.46
N PHE A 162 19.16 8.33 5.02
CA PHE A 162 19.19 9.78 4.78
C PHE A 162 19.92 10.57 5.89
N GLY A 163 20.21 9.95 7.03
CA GLY A 163 20.89 10.58 8.16
C GLY A 163 22.42 10.45 8.11
N THR A 164 22.97 9.72 7.14
CA THR A 164 24.38 9.65 6.79
C THR A 164 24.69 10.53 5.60
#